data_099ce8cfae87f501ad7ad51816b9b48d
#
_entry.id   099ce8cfae87f501ad7ad51816b9b48d
#
_cell.length_a   1.000
_cell.length_b   1.000
_cell.length_c   1.000
_cell.angle_alpha   90.00
_cell.angle_beta   90.00
_cell.angle_gamma   90.00
#
_symmetry.space_group_name_H-M   'P 1'
#
loop_
_entity.id
_entity.type
_entity.pdbx_description
1 polymer ?
#
loop_
_entity_poly.entity_id
_entity_poly.type
_entity_poly.pdbx_seq_one_letter_code
_entity_poly.pdbx_strand_id
1 'polypeptide(L)'
;MNYIQNYRISSNSVYAPKFGASNPVAGKESQPQSKEQEIKSLSNVTPDYGVKAPMSYTKTGELKISDDLTAQCYKLANGQKVVIVPKDGTTVVKTYVNTGSMNEPDNLRGISHYIEHNLFNGSEDLGDKVFFDEVNKMGANTNASTSFSVTDYYISSNLLDDTDLENKIKLHAGMIQSPKFLLDKLEKEKNIVNSEINMCLSEDENIGFTQTVKNLFNIKSSSNDLVAGSTDNITALTRDDVVNYFNNNYYPANMTTVITGEVNPDETMKLVSKYFNSQKVPNLNRHFETMTPIDKPIRQDLISSKSEGGASIFLGFVGPENNNGEDIVKVNALYTLLGDLANSRFSSLEQKYSTGVSLQKERISSKPNDNSILVFETEVKDDYVEPFLKDLYSNISKIAVTPPSEKELTAIKNKMKMGHDRWLECSHALNHAVGSSILDGRSEYLSKYNEMI
;
A
#
# COMPACT_ATOMS: atom_id res chain seq x y z
N MET A 1 8.49 14.00 -15.37
CA MET A 1 9.33 13.02 -14.65
C MET A 1 8.93 12.88 -13.16
N ASN A 2 8.36 13.89 -12.52
CA ASN A 2 8.08 13.87 -11.06
C ASN A 2 6.81 13.15 -10.62
N TYR A 3 5.86 12.87 -11.53
CA TYR A 3 4.60 12.19 -11.17
C TYR A 3 4.76 10.70 -10.90
N ILE A 4 5.73 10.05 -11.52
CA ILE A 4 6.08 8.65 -11.18
C ILE A 4 6.81 8.58 -9.83
N GLN A 5 7.53 9.63 -9.46
CA GLN A 5 8.18 9.74 -8.14
C GLN A 5 7.16 10.03 -7.02
N ASN A 6 6.12 10.83 -7.26
CA ASN A 6 5.11 11.13 -6.24
C ASN A 6 4.13 9.96 -6.00
N TYR A 7 3.86 9.13 -7.00
CA TYR A 7 3.22 7.83 -6.78
C TYR A 7 4.14 6.81 -6.08
N ARG A 8 5.45 7.00 -6.18
CA ARG A 8 6.43 6.26 -5.39
C ARG A 8 6.53 6.72 -3.94
N ILE A 9 6.10 7.91 -3.59
CA ILE A 9 6.21 8.42 -2.22
C ILE A 9 5.01 8.02 -1.39
N SER A 10 3.81 7.90 -1.94
CA SER A 10 2.65 7.33 -1.24
C SER A 10 2.65 5.79 -1.23
N SER A 11 3.35 5.16 -2.15
CA SER A 11 3.62 3.72 -2.19
C SER A 11 5.08 3.38 -1.92
N ASN A 12 5.90 4.35 -1.62
CA ASN A 12 7.09 4.12 -0.86
C ASN A 12 6.65 3.95 0.59
N SER A 13 6.00 2.83 0.81
CA SER A 13 6.57 2.07 1.86
C SER A 13 8.07 2.08 1.57
N VAL A 14 8.82 2.78 2.34
CA VAL A 14 10.26 2.74 2.47
C VAL A 14 10.75 1.27 2.58
N TYR A 15 9.87 0.35 2.57
CA TYR A 15 9.87 -1.07 2.90
C TYR A 15 9.71 -2.03 1.72
N ALA A 16 9.85 -1.60 0.46
CA ALA A 16 9.99 -2.56 -0.62
C ALA A 16 11.40 -3.16 -0.55
N PRO A 17 11.57 -4.42 -0.13
CA PRO A 17 12.88 -5.03 -0.06
C PRO A 17 13.48 -5.06 -1.46
N LYS A 18 14.60 -4.39 -1.67
CA LYS A 18 15.46 -4.68 -2.80
C LYS A 18 16.12 -6.02 -2.51
N PHE A 19 15.48 -7.11 -2.92
CA PHE A 19 16.09 -8.42 -2.87
C PHE A 19 17.29 -8.47 -3.82
N GLY A 20 18.45 -8.10 -3.31
CA GLY A 20 19.72 -8.40 -3.94
C GLY A 20 19.92 -9.91 -3.89
N ALA A 21 20.12 -10.53 -5.04
CA ALA A 21 20.46 -11.94 -5.14
C ALA A 21 21.76 -12.21 -4.36
N SER A 22 21.66 -12.68 -3.12
CA SER A 22 22.78 -13.24 -2.40
C SER A 22 22.91 -14.72 -2.82
N ASN A 23 24.04 -15.07 -3.44
CA ASN A 23 24.38 -16.45 -3.76
C ASN A 23 24.26 -17.35 -2.52
N PRO A 24 23.60 -18.50 -2.60
CA PRO A 24 23.49 -19.41 -1.47
C PRO A 24 24.84 -20.09 -1.22
N VAL A 25 25.34 -19.99 0.01
CA VAL A 25 26.40 -20.85 0.50
C VAL A 25 25.80 -22.24 0.68
N ALA A 26 26.36 -23.24 -0.02
CA ALA A 26 25.91 -24.61 0.03
C ALA A 26 26.11 -25.23 1.43
N GLY A 27 25.07 -25.21 2.25
CA GLY A 27 24.94 -25.99 3.46
C GLY A 27 24.13 -27.26 3.18
N LYS A 28 24.56 -28.40 3.66
CA LYS A 28 23.86 -29.69 3.48
C LYS A 28 22.45 -29.62 4.04
N GLU A 29 21.45 -29.75 3.16
CA GLU A 29 20.04 -29.79 3.52
C GLU A 29 19.66 -31.11 4.21
N SER A 30 19.00 -31.00 5.36
CA SER A 30 18.28 -32.08 6.01
C SER A 30 16.88 -32.23 5.35
N GLN A 31 16.38 -33.44 5.26
CA GLN A 31 15.20 -33.82 4.48
C GLN A 31 13.92 -33.02 4.91
N PRO A 32 13.05 -32.61 3.95
CA PRO A 32 11.89 -31.75 4.20
C PRO A 32 10.85 -32.29 5.21
N GLN A 33 10.69 -33.61 5.29
CA GLN A 33 9.72 -34.24 6.20
C GLN A 33 9.99 -34.07 7.70
N SER A 34 11.25 -33.84 8.10
CA SER A 34 11.62 -33.65 9.50
C SER A 34 11.24 -32.25 10.03
N LYS A 35 11.24 -31.22 9.18
CA LYS A 35 10.93 -29.84 9.57
C LYS A 35 9.43 -29.62 9.80
N GLU A 36 8.56 -30.22 8.99
CA GLU A 36 7.10 -30.13 9.20
C GLU A 36 6.65 -30.84 10.47
N GLN A 37 7.32 -31.96 10.83
CA GLN A 37 7.04 -32.64 12.10
C GLN A 37 7.53 -31.82 13.31
N GLU A 38 8.66 -31.15 13.19
CA GLU A 38 9.21 -30.28 14.23
C GLU A 38 8.32 -29.05 14.47
N ILE A 39 7.84 -28.41 13.39
CA ILE A 39 6.92 -27.27 13.47
C ILE A 39 5.62 -27.67 14.19
N LYS A 40 5.03 -28.82 13.86
CA LYS A 40 3.83 -29.34 14.51
C LYS A 40 4.01 -29.66 16.00
N SER A 41 5.24 -29.89 16.43
CA SER A 41 5.56 -30.15 17.84
C SER A 41 5.80 -28.88 18.68
N LEU A 42 6.09 -27.75 18.03
CA LEU A 42 6.45 -26.46 18.66
C LEU A 42 5.33 -25.41 18.65
N SER A 43 4.25 -25.64 17.89
CA SER A 43 3.15 -24.70 17.74
C SER A 43 1.81 -25.41 17.81
N ASN A 44 0.90 -24.89 18.63
CA ASN A 44 -0.48 -25.37 18.71
C ASN A 44 -1.41 -24.69 17.70
N VAL A 45 -0.90 -23.70 16.93
CA VAL A 45 -1.68 -22.92 15.96
C VAL A 45 -1.21 -23.24 14.57
N THR A 46 -2.15 -23.60 13.70
CA THR A 46 -1.90 -23.86 12.27
C THR A 46 -2.55 -22.78 11.40
N PRO A 47 -1.94 -22.41 10.25
CA PRO A 47 -2.62 -21.55 9.31
C PRO A 47 -3.93 -22.18 8.86
N ASP A 48 -5.00 -21.40 8.85
CA ASP A 48 -6.28 -21.80 8.28
C ASP A 48 -6.31 -21.43 6.81
N TYR A 49 -6.13 -22.41 5.94
CA TYR A 49 -6.20 -22.21 4.49
C TYR A 49 -7.62 -22.37 3.95
N GLY A 50 -8.57 -22.77 4.79
CA GLY A 50 -9.92 -23.12 4.37
C GLY A 50 -9.97 -24.39 3.50
N VAL A 51 -11.16 -24.77 3.10
CA VAL A 51 -11.35 -25.87 2.12
C VAL A 51 -11.10 -25.30 0.72
N LYS A 52 -10.25 -25.96 -0.08
CA LYS A 52 -9.96 -25.59 -1.46
C LYS A 52 -10.84 -26.41 -2.40
N ALA A 53 -11.70 -25.74 -3.16
CA ALA A 53 -12.55 -26.33 -4.19
C ALA A 53 -12.76 -25.31 -5.32
N PRO A 54 -13.07 -25.73 -6.54
CA PRO A 54 -13.41 -24.82 -7.63
C PRO A 54 -14.50 -23.84 -7.18
N MET A 55 -14.28 -22.54 -7.40
CA MET A 55 -15.19 -21.48 -7.01
C MET A 55 -16.17 -21.15 -8.11
N SER A 56 -17.47 -21.11 -7.80
CA SER A 56 -18.40 -20.38 -8.64
C SER A 56 -18.18 -18.87 -8.50
N TYR A 57 -18.55 -18.13 -9.53
CA TYR A 57 -18.48 -16.68 -9.53
C TYR A 57 -19.67 -16.06 -10.24
N THR A 58 -19.93 -14.81 -9.92
CA THR A 58 -20.95 -14.01 -10.60
C THR A 58 -20.30 -12.74 -11.13
N LYS A 59 -20.65 -12.34 -12.35
CA LYS A 59 -20.34 -11.01 -12.87
C LYS A 59 -21.23 -10.02 -12.13
N THR A 60 -20.63 -9.07 -11.42
CA THR A 60 -21.35 -8.08 -10.61
C THR A 60 -21.61 -6.78 -11.36
N GLY A 61 -20.94 -6.57 -12.49
CA GLY A 61 -21.12 -5.40 -13.34
C GLY A 61 -19.87 -5.09 -14.17
N GLU A 62 -19.89 -3.90 -14.69
CA GLU A 62 -18.79 -3.30 -15.44
C GLU A 62 -18.42 -1.96 -14.82
N LEU A 63 -17.14 -1.62 -14.84
CA LEU A 63 -16.63 -0.34 -14.36
C LEU A 63 -16.03 0.39 -15.57
N LYS A 64 -16.70 1.43 -16.04
CA LYS A 64 -16.15 2.32 -17.05
C LYS A 64 -15.00 3.11 -16.42
N ILE A 65 -13.83 3.06 -17.03
CA ILE A 65 -12.61 3.77 -16.56
C ILE A 65 -12.35 4.98 -17.46
N SER A 66 -12.47 4.80 -18.78
CA SER A 66 -12.43 5.85 -19.79
C SER A 66 -13.40 5.52 -20.91
N ASP A 67 -13.46 6.32 -21.98
CA ASP A 67 -14.35 6.04 -23.11
C ASP A 67 -14.01 4.73 -23.82
N ASP A 68 -12.73 4.37 -23.87
CA ASP A 68 -12.23 3.19 -24.55
C ASP A 68 -11.84 2.04 -23.60
N LEU A 69 -11.98 2.22 -22.27
CA LEU A 69 -11.52 1.23 -21.30
C LEU A 69 -12.58 0.92 -20.26
N THR A 70 -12.99 -0.35 -20.23
CA THR A 70 -13.99 -0.86 -19.29
C THR A 70 -13.47 -2.11 -18.59
N ALA A 71 -13.49 -2.09 -17.27
CA ALA A 71 -13.17 -3.25 -16.43
C ALA A 71 -14.40 -4.13 -16.22
N GLN A 72 -14.17 -5.45 -16.12
CA GLN A 72 -15.19 -6.44 -15.79
C GLN A 72 -15.09 -6.77 -14.30
N CYS A 73 -16.18 -6.62 -13.57
CA CYS A 73 -16.24 -6.84 -12.14
C CYS A 73 -16.95 -8.17 -11.81
N TYR A 74 -16.31 -8.95 -10.93
CA TYR A 74 -16.81 -10.25 -10.51
C TYR A 74 -16.70 -10.41 -8.99
N LYS A 75 -17.48 -11.35 -8.47
CA LYS A 75 -17.39 -11.82 -7.09
C LYS A 75 -17.37 -13.34 -7.06
N LEU A 76 -16.35 -13.91 -6.41
CA LEU A 76 -16.28 -15.34 -6.13
C LEU A 76 -17.25 -15.72 -5.02
N ALA A 77 -17.69 -16.99 -4.98
CA ALA A 77 -18.60 -17.50 -3.95
C ALA A 77 -18.04 -17.38 -2.52
N ASN A 78 -16.70 -17.35 -2.36
CA ASN A 78 -16.02 -17.09 -1.09
C ASN A 78 -16.00 -15.61 -0.69
N GLY A 79 -16.60 -14.73 -1.48
CA GLY A 79 -16.71 -13.30 -1.21
C GLY A 79 -15.60 -12.43 -1.78
N GLN A 80 -14.53 -12.99 -2.35
CA GLN A 80 -13.44 -12.22 -2.95
C GLN A 80 -13.93 -11.45 -4.16
N LYS A 81 -13.55 -10.17 -4.23
CA LYS A 81 -13.80 -9.33 -5.38
C LYS A 81 -12.70 -9.53 -6.42
N VAL A 82 -13.05 -9.59 -7.68
CA VAL A 82 -12.11 -9.69 -8.80
C VAL A 82 -12.49 -8.66 -9.85
N VAL A 83 -11.49 -7.92 -10.31
CA VAL A 83 -11.66 -6.92 -11.36
C VAL A 83 -10.65 -7.18 -12.45
N ILE A 84 -11.11 -7.31 -13.68
CA ILE A 84 -10.28 -7.58 -14.85
C ILE A 84 -10.36 -6.38 -15.79
N VAL A 85 -9.21 -5.79 -16.08
CA VAL A 85 -9.04 -4.65 -16.97
C VAL A 85 -8.26 -5.08 -18.20
N PRO A 86 -8.96 -5.48 -19.29
CA PRO A 86 -8.27 -5.84 -20.54
C PRO A 86 -7.62 -4.61 -21.15
N LYS A 87 -6.32 -4.67 -21.33
CA LYS A 87 -5.49 -3.57 -21.85
C LYS A 87 -4.20 -4.13 -22.42
N ASP A 88 -3.76 -3.62 -23.56
CA ASP A 88 -2.47 -4.00 -24.15
C ASP A 88 -1.30 -3.70 -23.20
N GLY A 89 -0.28 -4.55 -23.26
CA GLY A 89 0.99 -4.40 -22.55
C GLY A 89 1.14 -5.33 -21.34
N THR A 90 1.94 -4.91 -20.36
CA THR A 90 2.31 -5.73 -19.20
C THR A 90 1.10 -6.19 -18.42
N THR A 91 1.03 -7.49 -18.15
CA THR A 91 0.00 -8.10 -17.32
C THR A 91 0.41 -8.04 -15.84
N VAL A 92 -0.44 -7.44 -15.02
CA VAL A 92 -0.28 -7.31 -13.57
C VAL A 92 -1.39 -8.07 -12.87
N VAL A 93 -1.03 -9.07 -12.07
CA VAL A 93 -1.93 -9.71 -11.11
C VAL A 93 -1.62 -9.15 -9.74
N LYS A 94 -2.53 -8.37 -9.17
CA LYS A 94 -2.33 -7.72 -7.88
C LYS A 94 -3.51 -7.98 -6.95
N THR A 95 -3.22 -8.39 -5.72
CA THR A 95 -4.22 -8.56 -4.66
C THR A 95 -3.99 -7.55 -3.56
N TYR A 96 -5.04 -6.87 -3.19
CA TYR A 96 -5.14 -5.95 -2.07
C TYR A 96 -5.83 -6.67 -0.92
N VAL A 97 -5.16 -6.78 0.19
CA VAL A 97 -5.72 -7.24 1.47
C VAL A 97 -6.10 -6.01 2.28
N ASN A 98 -7.38 -5.86 2.62
CA ASN A 98 -7.88 -4.69 3.35
C ASN A 98 -7.48 -4.75 4.84
N THR A 99 -6.18 -4.83 5.09
CA THR A 99 -5.53 -4.83 6.40
C THR A 99 -4.15 -4.18 6.29
N GLY A 100 -3.76 -3.46 7.32
CA GLY A 100 -2.48 -2.79 7.44
C GLY A 100 -2.19 -2.49 8.90
N SER A 101 -1.27 -1.58 9.17
CA SER A 101 -0.80 -1.33 10.54
C SER A 101 -1.89 -0.80 11.49
N MET A 102 -2.92 -0.13 10.98
CA MET A 102 -4.07 0.30 11.81
C MET A 102 -5.03 -0.84 12.19
N ASN A 103 -4.77 -2.05 11.73
CA ASN A 103 -5.45 -3.26 12.15
C ASN A 103 -4.67 -4.07 13.19
N GLU A 104 -3.55 -3.55 13.67
CA GLU A 104 -2.64 -4.22 14.60
C GLU A 104 -2.89 -3.77 16.04
N PRO A 105 -3.06 -4.70 16.99
CA PRO A 105 -3.00 -4.35 18.41
C PRO A 105 -1.58 -3.90 18.80
N ASP A 106 -1.46 -3.09 19.85
CA ASP A 106 -0.19 -2.45 20.23
C ASP A 106 0.97 -3.43 20.47
N ASN A 107 0.68 -4.60 21.00
CA ASN A 107 1.67 -5.65 21.25
C ASN A 107 2.12 -6.41 19.98
N LEU A 108 1.47 -6.17 18.84
CA LEU A 108 1.77 -6.82 17.56
C LEU A 108 2.13 -5.79 16.46
N ARG A 109 2.48 -4.55 16.83
CA ARG A 109 2.83 -3.50 15.86
C ARG A 109 3.99 -3.93 14.96
N GLY A 110 3.74 -3.84 13.63
CA GLY A 110 4.65 -4.29 12.58
C GLY A 110 4.35 -5.68 12.04
N ILE A 111 3.35 -6.40 12.59
CA ILE A 111 3.04 -7.76 12.15
C ILE A 111 2.53 -7.83 10.72
N SER A 112 1.82 -6.81 10.20
CA SER A 112 1.36 -6.78 8.81
C SER A 112 2.54 -6.72 7.85
N HIS A 113 3.51 -5.85 8.10
CA HIS A 113 4.75 -5.74 7.36
C HIS A 113 5.59 -7.01 7.47
N TYR A 114 5.69 -7.59 8.67
CA TYR A 114 6.40 -8.84 8.89
C TYR A 114 5.75 -10.02 8.13
N ILE A 115 4.43 -10.09 8.05
CA ILE A 115 3.71 -11.10 7.23
C ILE A 115 3.99 -10.85 5.75
N GLU A 116 4.00 -9.60 5.30
CA GLU A 116 4.31 -9.23 3.92
C GLU A 116 5.61 -9.91 3.46
N HIS A 117 6.71 -9.78 4.22
CA HIS A 117 7.98 -10.44 3.95
C HIS A 117 7.86 -11.97 3.89
N ASN A 118 7.07 -12.55 4.79
CA ASN A 118 7.00 -13.98 4.96
C ASN A 118 6.13 -14.71 3.94
N LEU A 119 5.25 -14.02 3.20
CA LEU A 119 4.44 -14.65 2.16
C LEU A 119 5.28 -15.13 0.96
N PHE A 120 6.44 -14.53 0.72
CA PHE A 120 7.38 -14.95 -0.32
C PHE A 120 8.20 -16.21 0.04
N ASN A 121 8.14 -16.66 1.29
CA ASN A 121 8.97 -17.73 1.83
C ASN A 121 8.40 -19.15 1.65
N GLY A 122 7.46 -19.30 0.72
CA GLY A 122 6.90 -20.60 0.32
C GLY A 122 5.45 -20.81 0.73
N SER A 123 4.76 -21.60 -0.06
CA SER A 123 3.36 -21.95 0.13
C SER A 123 3.13 -23.45 -0.03
N GLU A 124 2.00 -23.95 0.47
CA GLU A 124 1.58 -25.35 0.27
C GLU A 124 1.47 -25.70 -1.21
N ASP A 125 0.90 -24.81 -2.02
CA ASP A 125 0.66 -25.02 -3.45
C ASP A 125 1.95 -25.00 -4.29
N LEU A 126 3.01 -24.37 -3.77
CA LEU A 126 4.32 -24.34 -4.41
C LEU A 126 5.14 -25.61 -4.16
N GLY A 127 4.85 -26.32 -3.07
CA GLY A 127 5.61 -27.51 -2.65
C GLY A 127 7.04 -27.15 -2.26
N ASP A 128 8.02 -27.84 -2.85
CA ASP A 128 9.45 -27.61 -2.57
C ASP A 128 10.09 -26.57 -3.48
N LYS A 129 9.32 -25.95 -4.38
CA LYS A 129 9.84 -24.92 -5.28
C LYS A 129 10.09 -23.61 -4.54
N VAL A 130 11.12 -22.90 -4.97
CA VAL A 130 11.42 -21.56 -4.47
C VAL A 130 10.60 -20.54 -5.24
N PHE A 131 9.88 -19.68 -4.52
CA PHE A 131 8.97 -18.69 -5.11
C PHE A 131 9.68 -17.81 -6.17
N PHE A 132 10.82 -17.23 -5.82
CA PHE A 132 11.57 -16.37 -6.72
C PHE A 132 12.13 -17.06 -7.95
N ASP A 133 12.43 -18.37 -7.85
CA ASP A 133 12.86 -19.15 -9.02
C ASP A 133 11.72 -19.30 -10.04
N GLU A 134 10.49 -19.51 -9.58
CA GLU A 134 9.32 -19.56 -10.46
C GLU A 134 8.99 -18.18 -11.06
N VAL A 135 9.13 -17.10 -10.30
CA VAL A 135 9.00 -15.72 -10.81
C VAL A 135 10.05 -15.43 -11.89
N ASN A 136 11.31 -15.80 -11.64
CA ASN A 136 12.40 -15.59 -12.58
C ASN A 136 12.22 -16.39 -13.88
N LYS A 137 11.70 -17.62 -13.82
CA LYS A 137 11.38 -18.43 -15.02
C LYS A 137 10.36 -17.75 -15.93
N MET A 138 9.43 -17.00 -15.38
CA MET A 138 8.44 -16.23 -16.13
C MET A 138 8.97 -14.86 -16.60
N GLY A 139 10.24 -14.51 -16.32
CA GLY A 139 10.76 -13.15 -16.56
C GLY A 139 9.92 -12.08 -15.86
N ALA A 140 9.30 -12.42 -14.72
CA ALA A 140 8.36 -11.55 -14.02
C ALA A 140 9.04 -10.74 -12.94
N ASN A 141 8.40 -9.61 -12.59
CA ASN A 141 8.70 -8.84 -11.40
C ASN A 141 7.61 -9.10 -10.34
N THR A 142 8.01 -9.10 -9.09
CA THR A 142 7.11 -9.24 -7.95
C THR A 142 7.52 -8.28 -6.86
N ASN A 143 6.55 -7.76 -6.15
CA ASN A 143 6.78 -6.99 -4.93
C ASN A 143 5.50 -6.96 -4.09
N ALA A 144 5.62 -6.41 -2.89
CA ALA A 144 4.51 -6.16 -2.00
C ALA A 144 4.69 -4.79 -1.31
N SER A 145 3.67 -4.31 -0.66
CA SER A 145 3.75 -3.13 0.19
C SER A 145 2.72 -3.19 1.31
N THR A 146 3.11 -2.70 2.47
CA THR A 146 2.23 -2.48 3.62
C THR A 146 2.06 -1.00 3.88
N SER A 147 0.80 -0.58 4.06
CA SER A 147 0.45 0.78 4.47
C SER A 147 -0.35 0.75 5.78
N PHE A 148 -0.87 1.90 6.19
CA PHE A 148 -1.75 1.99 7.35
C PHE A 148 -2.98 1.08 7.26
N SER A 149 -3.55 0.90 6.08
CA SER A 149 -4.86 0.27 5.90
C SER A 149 -4.93 -0.86 4.90
N VAL A 150 -3.86 -1.08 4.14
CA VAL A 150 -3.81 -2.08 3.05
C VAL A 150 -2.44 -2.71 3.00
N THR A 151 -2.41 -4.02 2.77
CA THR A 151 -1.21 -4.73 2.33
C THR A 151 -1.48 -5.27 0.93
N ASP A 152 -0.60 -5.02 -0.02
CA ASP A 152 -0.79 -5.47 -1.39
C ASP A 152 0.39 -6.27 -1.92
N TYR A 153 0.11 -7.16 -2.85
CA TYR A 153 1.07 -8.08 -3.46
C TYR A 153 0.84 -8.12 -4.96
N TYR A 154 1.89 -8.15 -5.77
CA TYR A 154 1.74 -8.32 -7.20
C TYR A 154 2.80 -9.21 -7.85
N ILE A 155 2.42 -9.79 -8.99
CA ILE A 155 3.33 -10.39 -9.97
C ILE A 155 3.01 -9.76 -11.33
N SER A 156 4.04 -9.30 -12.04
CA SER A 156 3.88 -8.65 -13.33
C SER A 156 4.93 -9.06 -14.35
N SER A 157 4.50 -9.34 -15.57
CA SER A 157 5.34 -9.54 -16.75
C SER A 157 4.50 -9.40 -18.03
N ASN A 158 5.14 -9.31 -19.16
CA ASN A 158 4.44 -9.59 -20.41
C ASN A 158 4.10 -11.08 -20.46
N LEU A 159 3.06 -11.44 -21.19
CA LEU A 159 2.73 -12.85 -21.47
C LEU A 159 3.59 -13.30 -22.65
N LEU A 160 4.38 -14.34 -22.43
CA LEU A 160 5.28 -14.90 -23.45
C LEU A 160 4.65 -16.09 -24.18
N ASP A 161 3.75 -16.81 -23.47
CA ASP A 161 2.97 -17.92 -24.00
C ASP A 161 1.63 -18.08 -23.27
N ASP A 162 0.82 -19.03 -23.75
CA ASP A 162 -0.53 -19.28 -23.22
C ASP A 162 -0.55 -19.80 -21.77
N THR A 163 0.58 -20.27 -21.23
CA THR A 163 0.68 -20.80 -19.85
C THR A 163 1.10 -19.75 -18.84
N ASP A 164 1.64 -18.62 -19.27
CA ASP A 164 2.20 -17.61 -18.40
C ASP A 164 1.15 -16.97 -17.47
N LEU A 165 -0.06 -16.70 -17.99
CA LEU A 165 -1.14 -16.16 -17.18
C LEU A 165 -1.59 -17.15 -16.10
N GLU A 166 -1.72 -18.44 -16.45
CA GLU A 166 -2.09 -19.47 -15.49
C GLU A 166 -1.04 -19.65 -14.41
N ASN A 167 0.24 -19.71 -14.79
CA ASN A 167 1.35 -19.83 -13.85
C ASN A 167 1.42 -18.63 -12.90
N LYS A 168 1.23 -17.42 -13.41
CA LYS A 168 1.21 -16.19 -12.64
C LYS A 168 0.07 -16.17 -11.62
N ILE A 169 -1.16 -16.48 -12.05
CA ILE A 169 -2.33 -16.54 -11.17
C ILE A 169 -2.17 -17.64 -10.11
N LYS A 170 -1.69 -18.82 -10.51
CA LYS A 170 -1.45 -19.95 -9.59
C LYS A 170 -0.42 -19.61 -8.53
N LEU A 171 0.73 -19.05 -8.93
CA LEU A 171 1.81 -18.70 -8.01
C LEU A 171 1.35 -17.61 -7.03
N HIS A 172 0.69 -16.58 -7.54
CA HIS A 172 0.17 -15.48 -6.74
C HIS A 172 -0.91 -15.93 -5.74
N ALA A 173 -1.87 -16.72 -6.19
CA ALA A 173 -2.92 -17.25 -5.32
C ALA A 173 -2.35 -18.16 -4.22
N GLY A 174 -1.40 -19.05 -4.54
CA GLY A 174 -0.75 -19.91 -3.57
C GLY A 174 -0.01 -19.12 -2.49
N MET A 175 0.74 -18.09 -2.89
CA MET A 175 1.44 -17.20 -1.96
C MET A 175 0.50 -16.57 -0.94
N ILE A 176 -0.65 -16.03 -1.38
CA ILE A 176 -1.57 -15.29 -0.52
C ILE A 176 -2.47 -16.21 0.32
N GLN A 177 -2.87 -17.37 -0.21
CA GLN A 177 -3.86 -18.22 0.44
C GLN A 177 -3.26 -19.31 1.34
N SER A 178 -2.03 -19.73 1.06
CA SER A 178 -1.45 -20.92 1.72
C SER A 178 0.02 -20.80 2.11
N PRO A 179 0.46 -19.70 2.75
CA PRO A 179 1.86 -19.55 3.19
C PRO A 179 2.19 -20.56 4.30
N LYS A 180 3.39 -21.12 4.27
CA LYS A 180 3.83 -22.15 5.24
C LYS A 180 4.25 -21.60 6.60
N PHE A 181 4.75 -20.38 6.67
CA PHE A 181 5.30 -19.76 7.88
C PHE A 181 6.33 -20.66 8.59
N LEU A 182 7.38 -21.04 7.85
CA LEU A 182 8.45 -21.88 8.35
C LEU A 182 9.29 -21.16 9.41
N LEU A 183 9.59 -21.80 10.53
CA LEU A 183 10.28 -21.17 11.68
C LEU A 183 11.64 -20.60 11.29
N ASP A 184 12.45 -21.31 10.53
CA ASP A 184 13.76 -20.85 10.08
C ASP A 184 13.66 -19.60 9.16
N LYS A 185 12.59 -19.48 8.38
CA LYS A 185 12.32 -18.31 7.54
C LYS A 185 11.83 -17.14 8.39
N LEU A 186 10.90 -17.39 9.31
CA LEU A 186 10.42 -16.37 10.25
C LEU A 186 11.60 -15.74 11.02
N GLU A 187 12.47 -16.56 11.64
CA GLU A 187 13.60 -16.02 12.40
C GLU A 187 14.60 -15.25 11.51
N LYS A 188 14.78 -15.66 10.26
CA LYS A 188 15.60 -14.92 9.30
C LYS A 188 14.99 -13.56 8.97
N GLU A 189 13.68 -13.52 8.70
CA GLU A 189 12.99 -12.28 8.34
C GLU A 189 12.91 -11.29 9.50
N LYS A 190 12.86 -11.73 10.78
CA LYS A 190 12.97 -10.82 11.93
C LYS A 190 14.22 -9.92 11.85
N ASN A 191 15.37 -10.50 11.48
CA ASN A 191 16.60 -9.74 11.36
C ASN A 191 16.56 -8.72 10.22
N ILE A 192 15.93 -9.09 9.09
CA ILE A 192 15.77 -8.21 7.93
C ILE A 192 14.85 -7.03 8.30
N VAL A 193 13.67 -7.33 8.81
CA VAL A 193 12.67 -6.31 9.19
C VAL A 193 13.21 -5.40 10.30
N ASN A 194 13.91 -5.93 11.30
CA ASN A 194 14.54 -5.11 12.34
C ASN A 194 15.61 -4.17 11.76
N SER A 195 16.36 -4.62 10.74
CA SER A 195 17.34 -3.76 10.06
C SER A 195 16.66 -2.63 9.29
N GLU A 196 15.52 -2.92 8.64
CA GLU A 196 14.71 -1.92 7.94
C GLU A 196 14.06 -0.93 8.91
N ILE A 197 13.51 -1.38 10.04
CA ILE A 197 12.99 -0.49 11.09
C ILE A 197 14.08 0.47 11.57
N ASN A 198 15.28 -0.04 11.85
CA ASN A 198 16.39 0.79 12.30
C ASN A 198 16.81 1.81 11.23
N MET A 199 16.79 1.42 9.96
CA MET A 199 17.06 2.34 8.85
C MET A 199 16.01 3.46 8.81
N CYS A 200 14.72 3.13 8.92
CA CYS A 200 13.63 4.09 8.90
C CYS A 200 13.64 5.03 10.11
N LEU A 201 13.91 4.48 11.30
CA LEU A 201 14.07 5.29 12.52
C LEU A 201 15.37 6.12 12.51
N SER A 202 16.24 5.89 11.53
CA SER A 202 17.40 6.75 11.32
C SER A 202 17.06 8.01 10.50
N GLU A 203 15.90 8.10 9.91
CA GLU A 203 15.44 9.22 9.10
C GLU A 203 14.41 10.04 9.89
N ASP A 204 14.72 11.31 10.15
CA ASP A 204 13.86 12.23 10.91
C ASP A 204 12.49 12.42 10.24
N GLU A 205 12.44 12.31 8.91
CA GLU A 205 11.22 12.38 8.12
C GLU A 205 10.19 11.32 8.55
N ASN A 206 10.60 10.08 8.72
CA ASN A 206 9.70 9.00 9.13
C ASN A 206 9.14 9.19 10.54
N ILE A 207 9.99 9.68 11.46
CA ILE A 207 9.58 9.97 12.84
C ILE A 207 8.61 11.15 12.86
N GLY A 208 8.92 12.23 12.14
CA GLY A 208 8.10 13.44 12.07
C GLY A 208 6.73 13.15 11.43
N PHE A 209 6.71 12.40 10.33
CA PHE A 209 5.47 11.98 9.68
C PHE A 209 4.61 11.11 10.61
N THR A 210 5.21 10.07 11.22
CA THR A 210 4.53 9.18 12.17
C THR A 210 3.94 9.97 13.34
N GLN A 211 4.70 10.89 13.93
CA GLN A 211 4.22 11.70 15.03
C GLN A 211 3.08 12.65 14.60
N THR A 212 3.14 13.18 13.38
CA THR A 212 2.07 14.00 12.81
C THR A 212 0.77 13.21 12.69
N VAL A 213 0.82 11.96 12.16
CA VAL A 213 -0.35 11.09 12.07
C VAL A 213 -0.93 10.77 13.46
N LYS A 214 -0.07 10.43 14.42
CA LYS A 214 -0.47 10.16 15.81
C LYS A 214 -1.19 11.36 16.44
N ASN A 215 -0.66 12.55 16.24
CA ASN A 215 -1.25 13.77 16.77
C ASN A 215 -2.60 14.08 16.12
N LEU A 216 -2.74 13.89 14.79
CA LEU A 216 -3.99 14.18 14.06
C LEU A 216 -5.19 13.34 14.55
N PHE A 217 -4.93 12.12 15.06
CA PHE A 217 -5.99 11.17 15.43
C PHE A 217 -5.91 10.68 16.87
N ASN A 218 -5.15 11.31 17.73
CA ASN A 218 -4.94 10.90 19.12
C ASN A 218 -4.51 9.41 19.26
N ILE A 219 -3.72 8.91 18.32
CA ILE A 219 -3.22 7.52 18.34
C ILE A 219 -2.18 7.38 19.44
N LYS A 220 -2.40 6.43 20.37
CA LYS A 220 -1.56 6.24 21.56
C LYS A 220 -0.49 5.16 21.40
N SER A 221 -0.27 4.66 20.20
CA SER A 221 0.76 3.65 19.96
C SER A 221 2.13 4.09 20.47
N SER A 222 2.85 3.19 21.11
CA SER A 222 4.24 3.41 21.55
C SER A 222 5.26 3.31 20.41
N SER A 223 4.88 2.72 19.28
CA SER A 223 5.78 2.58 18.12
C SER A 223 6.16 3.94 17.53
N ASN A 224 7.44 4.16 17.26
CA ASN A 224 7.92 5.34 16.55
C ASN A 224 7.73 5.25 15.03
N ASP A 225 7.46 4.06 14.51
CA ASP A 225 6.97 3.86 13.16
C ASP A 225 5.62 3.14 13.22
N LEU A 226 4.59 3.76 12.66
CA LEU A 226 3.23 3.19 12.69
C LEU A 226 3.02 2.07 11.68
N VAL A 227 3.86 1.94 10.65
CA VAL A 227 3.75 0.91 9.62
C VAL A 227 4.68 -0.25 9.91
N ALA A 228 5.97 0.01 10.08
CA ALA A 228 6.96 -1.04 10.33
C ALA A 228 6.95 -1.56 11.77
N GLY A 229 6.37 -0.80 12.69
CA GLY A 229 6.28 -1.18 14.09
C GLY A 229 7.52 -0.84 14.91
N SER A 230 7.97 -1.76 15.75
CA SER A 230 9.16 -1.61 16.57
C SER A 230 9.99 -2.89 16.59
N THR A 231 11.32 -2.75 16.75
CA THR A 231 12.25 -3.88 16.86
C THR A 231 11.90 -4.80 18.04
N ASP A 232 11.40 -4.24 19.15
CA ASP A 232 10.99 -5.01 20.32
C ASP A 232 9.79 -5.90 19.99
N ASN A 233 8.77 -5.33 19.34
CA ASN A 233 7.59 -6.10 18.94
C ASN A 233 7.95 -7.19 17.94
N ILE A 234 8.68 -6.85 16.86
CA ILE A 234 9.09 -7.84 15.84
C ILE A 234 9.91 -8.98 16.46
N THR A 235 10.83 -8.67 17.35
CA THR A 235 11.64 -9.67 18.04
C THR A 235 10.80 -10.59 18.91
N ALA A 236 9.79 -10.05 19.59
CA ALA A 236 8.90 -10.79 20.47
C ALA A 236 7.86 -11.64 19.73
N LEU A 237 7.56 -11.37 18.43
CA LEU A 237 6.57 -12.12 17.66
C LEU A 237 6.88 -13.61 17.66
N THR A 238 5.88 -14.39 18.01
CA THR A 238 5.90 -15.84 17.87
C THR A 238 5.30 -16.28 16.53
N ARG A 239 5.56 -17.50 16.11
CA ARG A 239 4.87 -18.07 14.92
C ARG A 239 3.36 -18.09 15.13
N ASP A 240 2.89 -18.34 16.34
CA ASP A 240 1.46 -18.40 16.66
C ASP A 240 0.81 -17.02 16.51
N ASP A 241 1.50 -15.93 16.86
CA ASP A 241 1.01 -14.56 16.61
C ASP A 241 0.85 -14.30 15.11
N VAL A 242 1.86 -14.68 14.31
CA VAL A 242 1.83 -14.52 12.84
C VAL A 242 0.68 -15.30 12.22
N VAL A 243 0.52 -16.58 12.61
CA VAL A 243 -0.53 -17.43 12.08
C VAL A 243 -1.92 -16.96 12.52
N ASN A 244 -2.08 -16.54 13.77
CA ASN A 244 -3.34 -15.99 14.27
C ASN A 244 -3.72 -14.71 13.54
N TYR A 245 -2.77 -13.80 13.36
CA TYR A 245 -3.01 -12.55 12.61
C TYR A 245 -3.37 -12.82 11.16
N PHE A 246 -2.63 -13.71 10.48
CA PHE A 246 -2.94 -14.16 9.12
C PHE A 246 -4.35 -14.77 9.05
N ASN A 247 -4.70 -15.67 9.94
CA ASN A 247 -6.01 -16.32 9.96
C ASN A 247 -7.15 -15.30 10.13
N ASN A 248 -6.93 -14.25 10.89
CA ASN A 248 -7.93 -13.24 11.18
C ASN A 248 -8.09 -12.18 10.07
N ASN A 249 -7.06 -11.94 9.26
CA ASN A 249 -7.05 -10.83 8.31
C ASN A 249 -7.00 -11.26 6.84
N TYR A 250 -6.39 -12.42 6.53
CA TYR A 250 -6.20 -12.92 5.16
C TYR A 250 -7.29 -13.94 4.80
N TYR A 251 -8.48 -13.46 4.56
CA TYR A 251 -9.63 -14.26 4.10
C TYR A 251 -10.24 -13.64 2.83
N PRO A 252 -10.83 -14.43 1.93
CA PRO A 252 -11.23 -13.99 0.60
C PRO A 252 -12.11 -12.73 0.57
N ALA A 253 -13.11 -12.63 1.45
CA ALA A 253 -14.00 -11.47 1.47
C ALA A 253 -13.32 -10.16 1.92
N ASN A 254 -12.10 -10.24 2.48
CA ASN A 254 -11.25 -9.08 2.82
C ASN A 254 -10.27 -8.71 1.70
N MET A 255 -10.34 -9.39 0.56
CA MET A 255 -9.40 -9.25 -0.54
C MET A 255 -10.09 -8.76 -1.80
N THR A 256 -9.36 -7.95 -2.57
CA THR A 256 -9.72 -7.55 -3.93
C THR A 256 -8.54 -7.86 -4.84
N THR A 257 -8.76 -8.70 -5.86
CA THR A 257 -7.75 -8.97 -6.88
C THR A 257 -8.07 -8.17 -8.14
N VAL A 258 -7.10 -7.39 -8.61
CA VAL A 258 -7.19 -6.64 -9.85
C VAL A 258 -6.17 -7.20 -10.84
N ILE A 259 -6.65 -7.56 -12.03
CA ILE A 259 -5.80 -8.07 -13.12
C ILE A 259 -5.91 -7.09 -14.28
N THR A 260 -4.79 -6.46 -14.62
CA THR A 260 -4.69 -5.54 -15.77
C THR A 260 -3.71 -6.09 -16.79
N GLY A 261 -3.98 -5.94 -18.06
CA GLY A 261 -3.05 -6.34 -19.10
C GLY A 261 -3.72 -7.02 -20.29
N GLU A 262 -2.92 -7.68 -21.12
CA GLU A 262 -3.36 -8.38 -22.32
C GLU A 262 -4.06 -9.71 -21.94
N VAL A 263 -5.30 -9.62 -21.49
CA VAL A 263 -6.05 -10.75 -20.94
C VAL A 263 -7.49 -10.79 -21.46
N ASN A 264 -8.00 -12.00 -21.66
CA ASN A 264 -9.43 -12.23 -21.91
C ASN A 264 -10.16 -12.40 -20.57
N PRO A 265 -11.19 -11.61 -20.25
CA PRO A 265 -11.87 -11.66 -18.95
C PRO A 265 -12.47 -13.02 -18.62
N ASP A 266 -13.11 -13.69 -19.56
CA ASP A 266 -13.79 -14.97 -19.32
C ASP A 266 -12.80 -16.11 -19.09
N GLU A 267 -11.71 -16.14 -19.84
CA GLU A 267 -10.62 -17.11 -19.64
C GLU A 267 -9.86 -16.84 -18.34
N THR A 268 -9.57 -15.59 -18.06
CA THR A 268 -8.94 -15.19 -16.80
C THR A 268 -9.77 -15.59 -15.59
N MET A 269 -11.11 -15.39 -15.65
CA MET A 269 -11.99 -15.80 -14.55
C MET A 269 -12.05 -17.30 -14.32
N LYS A 270 -11.91 -18.13 -15.37
CA LYS A 270 -11.77 -19.58 -15.20
C LYS A 270 -10.53 -19.93 -14.40
N LEU A 271 -9.39 -19.28 -14.70
CA LEU A 271 -8.14 -19.45 -13.95
C LEU A 271 -8.24 -18.94 -12.52
N VAL A 272 -8.81 -17.75 -12.34
CA VAL A 272 -9.05 -17.17 -11.01
C VAL A 272 -9.94 -18.09 -10.18
N SER A 273 -11.04 -18.59 -10.71
CA SER A 273 -11.94 -19.51 -10.00
C SER A 273 -11.28 -20.83 -9.63
N LYS A 274 -10.32 -21.28 -10.42
CA LYS A 274 -9.55 -22.50 -10.17
C LYS A 274 -8.53 -22.33 -9.03
N TYR A 275 -7.88 -21.18 -8.94
CA TYR A 275 -6.75 -20.97 -8.03
C TYR A 275 -7.06 -20.13 -6.80
N PHE A 276 -7.93 -19.10 -6.89
CA PHE A 276 -8.42 -18.35 -5.73
C PHE A 276 -9.60 -19.04 -5.06
N ASN A 277 -9.36 -20.24 -4.57
CA ASN A 277 -10.39 -21.20 -4.20
C ASN A 277 -10.47 -21.51 -2.70
N SER A 278 -9.83 -20.71 -1.85
CA SER A 278 -9.96 -20.82 -0.40
C SER A 278 -11.38 -20.47 0.04
N GLN A 279 -11.98 -21.29 0.89
CA GLN A 279 -13.31 -21.07 1.50
C GLN A 279 -13.20 -20.57 2.94
N LYS A 280 -12.11 -19.92 3.28
CA LYS A 280 -11.91 -19.33 4.60
C LYS A 280 -12.97 -18.28 4.88
N VAL A 281 -13.62 -18.39 6.05
CA VAL A 281 -14.68 -17.46 6.47
C VAL A 281 -14.12 -16.24 7.19
N PRO A 282 -14.81 -15.09 7.15
CA PRO A 282 -14.42 -13.91 7.89
C PRO A 282 -14.34 -14.15 9.39
N ASN A 283 -13.29 -13.63 10.04
CA ASN A 283 -13.29 -13.47 11.49
C ASN A 283 -13.87 -12.08 11.83
N LEU A 284 -14.87 -12.06 12.69
CA LEU A 284 -15.53 -10.83 13.11
C LEU A 284 -14.77 -10.07 14.22
N ASN A 285 -13.71 -10.66 14.77
CA ASN A 285 -12.92 -10.10 15.88
C ASN A 285 -11.64 -9.38 15.40
N ARG A 286 -11.69 -8.74 14.24
CA ARG A 286 -10.55 -7.94 13.76
C ARG A 286 -10.34 -6.71 14.62
N HIS A 287 -9.08 -6.40 14.91
CA HIS A 287 -8.72 -5.14 15.54
C HIS A 287 -8.84 -3.98 14.54
N PHE A 288 -9.33 -2.85 15.03
CA PHE A 288 -9.32 -1.56 14.32
C PHE A 288 -8.88 -0.50 15.30
N GLU A 289 -7.81 0.21 14.97
CA GLU A 289 -7.38 1.36 15.75
C GLU A 289 -8.51 2.39 15.84
N THR A 290 -8.70 2.94 17.02
CA THR A 290 -9.66 4.03 17.22
C THR A 290 -9.02 5.34 16.82
N MET A 291 -9.50 5.92 15.73
CA MET A 291 -9.03 7.19 15.22
C MET A 291 -10.05 8.28 15.50
N THR A 292 -9.69 9.18 16.41
CA THR A 292 -10.50 10.35 16.72
C THR A 292 -9.76 11.59 16.26
N PRO A 293 -10.26 12.30 15.23
CA PRO A 293 -9.64 13.54 14.78
C PRO A 293 -9.49 14.54 15.93
N ILE A 294 -8.40 15.28 15.92
CA ILE A 294 -8.19 16.36 16.91
C ILE A 294 -9.19 17.49 16.69
N ASP A 295 -9.59 18.15 17.79
CA ASP A 295 -10.47 19.31 17.80
C ASP A 295 -9.72 20.65 17.88
N LYS A 296 -8.42 20.61 18.16
CA LYS A 296 -7.55 21.78 18.33
C LYS A 296 -6.18 21.55 17.70
N PRO A 297 -5.56 22.61 17.15
CA PRO A 297 -4.19 22.52 16.64
C PRO A 297 -3.21 22.06 17.73
N ILE A 298 -2.29 21.18 17.36
CA ILE A 298 -1.18 20.74 18.20
C ILE A 298 0.12 21.21 17.52
N ARG A 299 1.04 21.80 18.29
CA ARG A 299 2.43 22.00 17.92
C ARG A 299 3.29 21.09 18.80
N GLN A 300 4.17 20.34 18.19
CA GLN A 300 5.15 19.52 18.89
C GLN A 300 6.51 19.72 18.24
N ASP A 301 7.50 20.00 19.07
CA ASP A 301 8.89 20.09 18.65
C ASP A 301 9.62 18.81 19.12
N LEU A 302 10.27 18.13 18.20
CA LEU A 302 11.11 16.96 18.46
C LEU A 302 12.57 17.34 18.24
N ILE A 303 13.45 16.81 19.07
CA ILE A 303 14.90 17.06 18.95
C ILE A 303 15.53 15.80 18.33
N SER A 304 16.13 15.97 17.15
CA SER A 304 16.97 14.93 16.53
C SER A 304 18.42 15.11 16.92
N SER A 305 19.09 14.02 17.27
CA SER A 305 20.53 14.01 17.52
C SER A 305 21.37 14.02 16.24
N LYS A 306 20.71 13.95 15.07
CA LYS A 306 21.35 13.81 13.75
C LYS A 306 21.27 15.09 12.91
N SER A 307 20.42 16.04 13.31
CA SER A 307 20.24 17.29 12.57
C SER A 307 21.50 18.16 12.67
N GLU A 308 22.19 18.33 11.55
CA GLU A 308 23.31 19.25 11.41
C GLU A 308 22.83 20.59 10.83
N GLY A 309 22.12 21.38 11.66
CA GLY A 309 21.71 22.75 11.31
C GLY A 309 20.51 22.88 10.40
N GLY A 310 19.64 21.87 10.33
CA GLY A 310 18.37 21.85 9.61
C GLY A 310 17.24 21.27 10.44
N ALA A 311 16.01 21.66 10.12
CA ALA A 311 14.79 21.16 10.73
C ALA A 311 13.79 20.66 9.68
N SER A 312 13.28 19.44 9.86
CA SER A 312 12.16 18.91 9.08
C SER A 312 10.84 19.38 9.69
N ILE A 313 9.98 19.98 8.89
CA ILE A 313 8.69 20.57 9.30
C ILE A 313 7.56 19.75 8.69
N PHE A 314 6.66 19.27 9.53
CA PHE A 314 5.46 18.55 9.13
C PHE A 314 4.22 19.35 9.55
N LEU A 315 3.33 19.63 8.60
CA LEU A 315 2.07 20.31 8.87
C LEU A 315 0.92 19.41 8.39
N GLY A 316 0.27 18.74 9.34
CA GLY A 316 -0.77 17.77 9.07
C GLY A 316 -2.18 18.35 9.14
N PHE A 317 -3.06 17.85 8.27
CA PHE A 317 -4.49 18.16 8.26
C PHE A 317 -5.30 16.86 8.13
N VAL A 318 -6.47 16.84 8.75
CA VAL A 318 -7.47 15.83 8.47
C VAL A 318 -8.01 16.07 7.06
N GLY A 319 -7.87 15.10 6.20
CA GLY A 319 -8.33 15.17 4.82
C GLY A 319 -9.79 14.75 4.64
N PRO A 320 -10.29 14.67 3.40
CA PRO A 320 -11.64 14.21 3.12
C PRO A 320 -11.81 12.70 3.43
N GLU A 321 -13.07 12.27 3.53
CA GLU A 321 -13.41 10.85 3.61
C GLU A 321 -12.90 10.09 2.37
N ASN A 322 -12.45 8.86 2.56
CA ASN A 322 -11.85 8.06 1.50
C ASN A 322 -12.81 7.78 0.34
N ASN A 323 -14.11 7.66 0.61
CA ASN A 323 -15.15 7.40 -0.40
C ASN A 323 -15.62 8.65 -1.16
N ASN A 324 -15.23 9.86 -0.75
CA ASN A 324 -15.63 11.10 -1.39
C ASN A 324 -14.72 11.42 -2.60
N GLY A 325 -15.08 10.89 -3.78
CA GLY A 325 -14.29 11.08 -5.00
C GLY A 325 -14.19 12.54 -5.45
N GLU A 326 -15.24 13.36 -5.25
CA GLU A 326 -15.23 14.76 -5.62
C GLU A 326 -14.24 15.58 -4.78
N ASP A 327 -14.21 15.37 -3.47
CA ASP A 327 -13.26 16.08 -2.60
C ASP A 327 -11.82 15.58 -2.83
N ILE A 328 -11.63 14.33 -3.24
CA ILE A 328 -10.32 13.84 -3.68
C ILE A 328 -9.83 14.58 -4.92
N VAL A 329 -10.72 14.88 -5.89
CA VAL A 329 -10.34 15.71 -7.07
C VAL A 329 -9.95 17.11 -6.63
N LYS A 330 -10.73 17.74 -5.72
CA LYS A 330 -10.41 19.07 -5.17
C LYS A 330 -9.05 19.08 -4.45
N VAL A 331 -8.73 18.02 -3.70
CA VAL A 331 -7.42 17.88 -3.04
C VAL A 331 -6.30 17.73 -4.06
N ASN A 332 -6.51 16.95 -5.14
CA ASN A 332 -5.52 16.84 -6.21
C ASN A 332 -5.33 18.17 -6.95
N ALA A 333 -6.40 18.95 -7.15
CA ALA A 333 -6.32 20.30 -7.72
C ALA A 333 -5.54 21.25 -6.80
N LEU A 334 -5.80 21.19 -5.48
CA LEU A 334 -5.07 21.96 -4.48
C LEU A 334 -3.57 21.58 -4.50
N TYR A 335 -3.23 20.30 -4.52
CA TYR A 335 -1.86 19.82 -4.66
C TYR A 335 -1.18 20.44 -5.88
N THR A 336 -1.86 20.38 -7.03
CA THR A 336 -1.33 20.94 -8.28
C THR A 336 -1.10 22.44 -8.19
N LEU A 337 -2.04 23.19 -7.59
CA LEU A 337 -1.94 24.64 -7.37
C LEU A 337 -0.77 25.01 -6.47
N LEU A 338 -0.53 24.23 -5.42
CA LEU A 338 0.45 24.56 -4.37
C LEU A 338 1.89 24.24 -4.76
N GLY A 339 2.13 23.07 -5.39
CA GLY A 339 3.49 22.55 -5.60
C GLY A 339 3.82 22.07 -7.01
N ASP A 340 2.84 21.58 -7.80
CA ASP A 340 3.16 20.86 -9.03
C ASP A 340 3.21 21.75 -10.30
N LEU A 341 2.72 22.97 -10.25
CA LEU A 341 2.87 23.94 -11.32
C LEU A 341 4.24 24.62 -11.27
N ALA A 342 4.79 24.94 -12.43
CA ALA A 342 6.08 25.67 -12.55
C ALA A 342 6.09 27.03 -11.80
N ASN A 343 4.92 27.66 -11.68
CA ASN A 343 4.68 28.85 -10.85
C ASN A 343 3.62 28.52 -9.79
N SER A 344 3.86 27.50 -9.00
CA SER A 344 2.99 27.11 -7.89
C SER A 344 2.89 28.23 -6.84
N ARG A 345 1.85 28.20 -6.04
CA ARG A 345 1.68 29.23 -5.00
C ARG A 345 2.72 29.16 -3.87
N PHE A 346 3.46 28.05 -3.78
CA PHE A 346 4.60 27.92 -2.86
C PHE A 346 5.95 28.24 -3.50
N SER A 347 6.04 28.44 -4.81
CA SER A 347 7.32 28.66 -5.49
C SER A 347 8.12 29.84 -4.95
N SER A 348 7.45 30.93 -4.55
CA SER A 348 8.12 32.08 -3.91
C SER A 348 8.65 31.77 -2.51
N LEU A 349 7.94 30.94 -1.76
CA LEU A 349 8.36 30.45 -0.44
C LEU A 349 9.57 29.53 -0.59
N GLU A 350 9.49 28.58 -1.50
CA GLU A 350 10.57 27.64 -1.83
C GLU A 350 11.85 28.34 -2.26
N GLN A 351 11.74 29.33 -3.14
CA GLN A 351 12.88 30.15 -3.57
C GLN A 351 13.49 30.96 -2.42
N LYS A 352 12.64 31.58 -1.57
CA LYS A 352 13.11 32.40 -0.46
C LYS A 352 13.94 31.62 0.56
N TYR A 353 13.55 30.39 0.82
CA TYR A 353 14.17 29.56 1.85
C TYR A 353 15.07 28.45 1.27
N SER A 354 15.21 28.39 -0.06
CA SER A 354 15.99 27.36 -0.79
C SER A 354 15.59 25.94 -0.40
N THR A 355 14.26 25.71 -0.35
CA THR A 355 13.66 24.43 0.03
C THR A 355 12.59 24.01 -0.97
N GLY A 356 12.12 22.77 -0.89
CA GLY A 356 10.90 22.29 -1.55
C GLY A 356 9.83 21.98 -0.52
N VAL A 357 8.58 22.23 -0.86
CA VAL A 357 7.43 21.83 -0.03
C VAL A 357 6.71 20.70 -0.73
N SER A 358 6.72 19.50 -0.14
CA SER A 358 5.95 18.36 -0.60
C SER A 358 4.58 18.31 0.10
N LEU A 359 3.59 17.75 -0.58
CA LEU A 359 2.28 17.44 0.00
C LEU A 359 2.01 15.96 -0.19
N GLN A 360 1.82 15.26 0.91
CA GLN A 360 1.45 13.85 0.92
C GLN A 360 -0.03 13.70 1.29
N LYS A 361 -0.70 12.76 0.66
CA LYS A 361 -2.06 12.35 1.00
C LYS A 361 -2.06 10.86 1.25
N GLU A 362 -2.51 10.45 2.43
CA GLU A 362 -2.51 9.06 2.82
C GLU A 362 -3.89 8.59 3.29
N ARG A 363 -4.20 7.34 2.95
CA ARG A 363 -5.33 6.60 3.48
C ARG A 363 -4.88 5.85 4.73
N ILE A 364 -5.38 6.26 5.89
CA ILE A 364 -4.96 5.67 7.17
C ILE A 364 -5.95 4.66 7.76
N SER A 365 -7.16 4.56 7.21
CA SER A 365 -8.17 3.60 7.66
C SER A 365 -8.64 2.69 6.55
N SER A 366 -8.94 1.43 6.91
CA SER A 366 -9.56 0.46 6.01
C SER A 366 -11.07 0.68 5.82
N LYS A 367 -11.67 1.69 6.48
CA LYS A 367 -13.09 2.04 6.34
C LYS A 367 -13.26 3.17 5.33
N PRO A 368 -14.17 3.03 4.34
CA PRO A 368 -14.38 4.05 3.31
C PRO A 368 -14.81 5.42 3.84
N ASN A 369 -15.60 5.45 4.92
CA ASN A 369 -16.13 6.69 5.50
C ASN A 369 -15.15 7.38 6.48
N ASP A 370 -13.99 6.80 6.73
CA ASP A 370 -12.99 7.45 7.57
C ASP A 370 -12.18 8.47 6.76
N ASN A 371 -11.62 9.44 7.45
CA ASN A 371 -10.85 10.51 6.82
C ASN A 371 -9.47 10.03 6.35
N SER A 372 -9.02 10.60 5.24
CA SER A 372 -7.62 10.61 4.83
C SER A 372 -6.83 11.66 5.62
N ILE A 373 -5.52 11.72 5.40
CA ILE A 373 -4.67 12.81 5.90
C ILE A 373 -4.03 13.55 4.75
N LEU A 374 -3.70 14.82 5.02
CA LEU A 374 -2.86 15.65 4.17
C LEU A 374 -1.69 16.13 5.02
N VAL A 375 -0.47 15.93 4.57
CA VAL A 375 0.74 16.36 5.28
C VAL A 375 1.62 17.17 4.33
N PHE A 376 1.88 18.42 4.69
CA PHE A 376 2.94 19.21 4.11
C PHE A 376 4.25 18.89 4.80
N GLU A 377 5.28 18.68 4.03
CA GLU A 377 6.60 18.35 4.50
C GLU A 377 7.64 19.23 3.80
N THR A 378 8.60 19.70 4.56
CA THR A 378 9.71 20.50 4.06
C THR A 378 10.88 20.45 5.04
N GLU A 379 12.06 20.75 4.54
CA GLU A 379 13.28 20.90 5.33
C GLU A 379 13.80 22.32 5.21
N VAL A 380 14.11 22.97 6.32
CA VAL A 380 14.67 24.33 6.35
C VAL A 380 15.85 24.38 7.32
N LYS A 381 16.76 25.34 7.13
CA LYS A 381 17.82 25.61 8.11
C LYS A 381 17.23 26.10 9.45
N ASP A 382 17.85 25.75 10.55
CA ASP A 382 17.37 26.09 11.90
C ASP A 382 17.01 27.57 12.08
N ASP A 383 17.85 28.47 11.59
CA ASP A 383 17.61 29.91 11.68
C ASP A 383 16.36 30.38 10.91
N TYR A 384 15.86 29.57 10.02
CA TYR A 384 14.71 29.88 9.16
C TYR A 384 13.39 29.25 9.62
N VAL A 385 13.39 28.39 10.64
CA VAL A 385 12.17 27.69 11.09
C VAL A 385 11.03 28.66 11.40
N GLU A 386 11.23 29.60 12.33
CA GLU A 386 10.15 30.55 12.71
C GLU A 386 9.77 31.52 11.57
N PRO A 387 10.72 32.13 10.81
CA PRO A 387 10.37 32.92 9.63
C PRO A 387 9.62 32.14 8.58
N PHE A 388 10.04 30.89 8.31
CA PHE A 388 9.38 30.02 7.33
C PHE A 388 7.96 29.68 7.77
N LEU A 389 7.75 29.24 9.01
CA LEU A 389 6.43 28.93 9.54
C LEU A 389 5.46 30.11 9.44
N LYS A 390 5.95 31.31 9.79
CA LYS A 390 5.14 32.54 9.65
C LYS A 390 4.72 32.79 8.21
N ASP A 391 5.63 32.65 7.26
CA ASP A 391 5.35 32.85 5.84
C ASP A 391 4.45 31.74 5.29
N LEU A 392 4.66 30.48 5.68
CA LEU A 392 3.83 29.34 5.31
C LEU A 392 2.38 29.54 5.77
N TYR A 393 2.16 29.89 7.04
CA TYR A 393 0.81 30.18 7.56
C TYR A 393 0.17 31.37 6.85
N SER A 394 0.94 32.42 6.54
CA SER A 394 0.45 33.56 5.76
C SER A 394 0.04 33.14 4.34
N ASN A 395 0.82 32.27 3.69
CA ASN A 395 0.48 31.76 2.36
C ASN A 395 -0.76 30.87 2.39
N ILE A 396 -0.86 29.94 3.34
CA ILE A 396 -2.04 29.07 3.49
C ILE A 396 -3.29 29.92 3.76
N SER A 397 -3.20 30.93 4.64
CA SER A 397 -4.31 31.82 4.92
C SER A 397 -4.78 32.61 3.69
N LYS A 398 -3.84 33.05 2.83
CA LYS A 398 -4.18 33.72 1.57
C LYS A 398 -4.84 32.78 0.58
N ILE A 399 -4.33 31.53 0.49
CA ILE A 399 -4.89 30.50 -0.39
C ILE A 399 -6.34 30.21 0.00
N ALA A 400 -6.64 30.10 1.28
CA ALA A 400 -7.98 29.83 1.80
C ALA A 400 -9.03 30.89 1.39
N VAL A 401 -8.61 32.13 1.13
CA VAL A 401 -9.51 33.24 0.78
C VAL A 401 -9.35 33.77 -0.65
N THR A 402 -8.36 33.24 -1.40
CA THR A 402 -8.07 33.68 -2.77
C THR A 402 -8.30 32.54 -3.73
N PRO A 403 -9.43 32.53 -4.44
CA PRO A 403 -9.68 31.47 -5.43
C PRO A 403 -8.60 31.46 -6.52
N PRO A 404 -8.40 30.32 -7.21
CA PRO A 404 -7.54 30.27 -8.36
C PRO A 404 -8.01 31.23 -9.45
N SER A 405 -7.05 31.90 -10.10
CA SER A 405 -7.31 32.66 -11.32
C SER A 405 -7.67 31.71 -12.47
N GLU A 406 -8.33 32.22 -13.51
CA GLU A 406 -8.65 31.45 -14.72
C GLU A 406 -7.41 30.80 -15.37
N LYS A 407 -6.27 31.49 -15.32
CA LYS A 407 -4.99 30.97 -15.82
C LYS A 407 -4.49 29.79 -14.97
N GLU A 408 -4.52 29.91 -13.65
CA GLU A 408 -4.16 28.83 -12.72
C GLU A 408 -5.12 27.65 -12.89
N LEU A 409 -6.43 27.90 -12.95
CA LEU A 409 -7.45 26.86 -13.11
C LEU A 409 -7.24 26.08 -14.42
N THR A 410 -6.97 26.77 -15.53
CA THR A 410 -6.65 26.14 -16.81
C THR A 410 -5.38 25.27 -16.71
N ALA A 411 -4.34 25.76 -16.05
CA ALA A 411 -3.09 25.01 -15.87
C ALA A 411 -3.31 23.77 -14.98
N ILE A 412 -4.07 23.90 -13.89
CA ILE A 412 -4.45 22.79 -13.00
C ILE A 412 -5.19 21.71 -13.80
N LYS A 413 -6.24 22.07 -14.51
CA LYS A 413 -7.04 21.14 -15.31
C LYS A 413 -6.18 20.38 -16.34
N ASN A 414 -5.34 21.09 -17.09
CA ASN A 414 -4.45 20.48 -18.07
C ASN A 414 -3.44 19.52 -17.42
N LYS A 415 -2.89 19.88 -16.25
CA LYS A 415 -1.93 19.05 -15.53
C LYS A 415 -2.58 17.79 -14.98
N MET A 416 -3.77 17.93 -14.41
CA MET A 416 -4.54 16.80 -13.88
C MET A 416 -4.97 15.85 -14.98
N LYS A 417 -5.45 16.36 -16.14
CA LYS A 417 -5.76 15.54 -17.32
C LYS A 417 -4.54 14.77 -17.80
N MET A 418 -3.42 15.44 -17.98
CA MET A 418 -2.16 14.79 -18.39
C MET A 418 -1.73 13.71 -17.38
N GLY A 419 -1.91 13.96 -16.09
CA GLY A 419 -1.65 12.95 -15.02
C GLY A 419 -2.57 11.74 -15.16
N HIS A 420 -3.84 11.96 -15.38
CA HIS A 420 -4.84 10.91 -15.62
C HIS A 420 -4.50 10.06 -16.85
N ASP A 421 -4.19 10.67 -17.97
CA ASP A 421 -3.84 9.96 -19.21
C ASP A 421 -2.60 9.07 -18.98
N ARG A 422 -1.59 9.57 -18.28
CA ARG A 422 -0.37 8.80 -17.97
C ARG A 422 -0.63 7.56 -17.11
N TRP A 423 -1.50 7.64 -16.11
CA TRP A 423 -1.77 6.43 -15.32
C TRP A 423 -2.69 5.44 -16.06
N LEU A 424 -3.49 5.89 -17.04
CA LEU A 424 -4.19 4.98 -17.95
C LEU A 424 -3.21 4.20 -18.85
N GLU A 425 -2.08 4.79 -19.23
CA GLU A 425 -1.05 4.14 -20.06
C GLU A 425 -0.26 3.07 -19.29
N CYS A 426 -0.02 3.23 -18.00
CA CYS A 426 0.78 2.33 -17.18
C CYS A 426 -0.08 1.27 -16.50
N SER A 427 0.13 -0.02 -16.82
CA SER A 427 -0.66 -1.13 -16.25
C SER A 427 -0.61 -1.19 -14.72
N HIS A 428 0.53 -0.89 -14.10
CA HIS A 428 0.66 -0.83 -12.64
C HIS A 428 -0.11 0.34 -12.03
N ALA A 429 0.00 1.54 -12.62
CA ALA A 429 -0.70 2.72 -12.12
C ALA A 429 -2.22 2.56 -12.27
N LEU A 430 -2.66 2.03 -13.40
CA LEU A 430 -4.06 1.70 -13.65
C LEU A 430 -4.58 0.67 -12.66
N ASN A 431 -3.84 -0.41 -12.43
CA ASN A 431 -4.18 -1.43 -11.45
C ASN A 431 -4.35 -0.83 -10.05
N HIS A 432 -3.41 0.04 -9.65
CA HIS A 432 -3.48 0.73 -8.37
C HIS A 432 -4.71 1.67 -8.28
N ALA A 433 -4.96 2.46 -9.31
CA ALA A 433 -6.11 3.38 -9.34
C ALA A 433 -7.45 2.63 -9.24
N VAL A 434 -7.59 1.51 -9.95
CA VAL A 434 -8.78 0.66 -9.89
C VAL A 434 -8.90 0.01 -8.50
N GLY A 435 -7.85 -0.62 -8.00
CA GLY A 435 -7.84 -1.31 -6.71
C GLY A 435 -8.16 -0.37 -5.55
N SER A 436 -7.48 0.77 -5.45
CA SER A 436 -7.71 1.77 -4.40
C SER A 436 -9.14 2.34 -4.46
N SER A 437 -9.66 2.62 -5.65
CA SER A 437 -11.03 3.16 -5.80
C SER A 437 -12.09 2.18 -5.32
N ILE A 438 -11.88 0.87 -5.54
CA ILE A 438 -12.81 -0.17 -5.07
C ILE A 438 -12.72 -0.33 -3.55
N LEU A 439 -11.52 -0.32 -2.98
CA LEU A 439 -11.31 -0.39 -1.54
C LEU A 439 -11.93 0.80 -0.81
N ASP A 440 -11.83 1.99 -1.42
CA ASP A 440 -12.38 3.22 -0.88
C ASP A 440 -13.89 3.38 -1.10
N GLY A 441 -14.51 2.49 -1.88
CA GLY A 441 -15.95 2.58 -2.20
C GLY A 441 -16.31 3.73 -3.14
N ARG A 442 -15.34 4.23 -3.93
CA ARG A 442 -15.50 5.35 -4.88
C ARG A 442 -15.20 4.97 -6.33
N SER A 443 -15.51 3.74 -6.73
CA SER A 443 -15.19 3.26 -8.08
C SER A 443 -15.80 4.10 -9.21
N GLU A 444 -16.96 4.75 -8.98
CA GLU A 444 -17.56 5.69 -9.95
C GLU A 444 -16.67 6.90 -10.27
N TYR A 445 -15.78 7.27 -9.35
CA TYR A 445 -14.80 8.32 -9.55
C TYR A 445 -13.95 8.13 -10.81
N LEU A 446 -13.60 6.89 -11.15
CA LEU A 446 -12.74 6.60 -12.30
C LEU A 446 -13.36 7.08 -13.62
N SER A 447 -14.65 6.79 -13.85
CA SER A 447 -15.34 7.18 -15.07
C SER A 447 -15.70 8.67 -15.14
N LYS A 448 -15.87 9.30 -13.96
CA LYS A 448 -16.30 10.71 -13.86
C LYS A 448 -15.12 11.68 -13.69
N TYR A 449 -13.88 11.16 -13.61
CA TYR A 449 -12.71 11.99 -13.28
C TYR A 449 -12.56 13.20 -14.21
N ASN A 450 -12.67 12.99 -15.54
CA ASN A 450 -12.55 14.07 -16.51
C ASN A 450 -13.71 15.07 -16.46
N GLU A 451 -14.87 14.68 -15.95
CA GLU A 451 -16.02 15.57 -15.76
C GLU A 451 -15.88 16.40 -14.49
N MET A 452 -15.18 15.87 -13.48
CA MET A 452 -14.95 16.54 -12.19
C MET A 452 -13.80 17.56 -12.25
N ILE A 453 -12.89 17.45 -13.22
CA ILE A 453 -11.84 18.43 -13.50
C ILE A 453 -12.42 19.60 -14.29
#